data_f5f87c8af85f16fd83b8d6f19ac02db2
#
_entry.id   f5f87c8af85f16fd83b8d6f19ac02db2
#
_cell.length_a   1.000
_cell.length_b   1.000
_cell.length_c   1.000
_cell.angle_alpha   90.00
_cell.angle_beta   90.00
_cell.angle_gamma   90.00
#
_symmetry.space_group_name_H-M   'P 1'
#
loop_
_entity.id
_entity.type
_entity.pdbx_description
1 polymer ?
#
loop_
_entity_poly.entity_id
_entity_poly.type
_entity_poly.pdbx_seq_one_letter_code
_entity_poly.pdbx_strand_id
1 'polypeptide(L)'
;MNSDYKVGDLIYDANIYDAMNTNLDDWYFYKRWLPENKDARILELCCGTGRLTLPIAKEGYDITGIDYTPSMLAQAKIKASEAGLEISFIEADIRTLNLPEKYDFIFIPFNSIHHLYKNEDLFKVFNVVKNHLKDGGLFLFDCFNPNIQYIVEGGKEQKEIAAYTTDDGREVLIKQTMRYENKTQINRIEWHYFINGKFNSIQNLDIRMFFPQELDSYFEWNGFHINHKYGGFEEEAFDDNSAKQIFICQCDLVY
;
A
#
# COMPACT_ATOMS: atom_id res chain seq x y z
N MET A 1 -4.01 18.21 4.37
CA MET A 1 -2.89 17.68 3.55
C MET A 1 -1.90 18.80 3.29
N ASN A 2 -0.60 18.52 3.40
CA ASN A 2 0.41 19.54 3.09
C ASN A 2 0.38 19.77 1.58
N SER A 3 0.28 21.02 1.13
CA SER A 3 0.15 21.43 -0.28
C SER A 3 1.32 21.03 -1.19
N ASP A 4 2.39 20.48 -0.60
CA ASP A 4 3.64 20.17 -1.30
C ASP A 4 3.67 18.75 -1.92
N TYR A 5 2.68 17.91 -1.62
CA TYR A 5 2.60 16.52 -2.07
C TYR A 5 1.23 16.27 -2.69
N LYS A 6 1.23 15.80 -3.92
CA LYS A 6 -0.01 15.59 -4.67
C LYS A 6 -0.06 14.19 -5.26
N VAL A 7 -1.23 13.57 -5.11
CA VAL A 7 -1.62 12.42 -5.93
C VAL A 7 -2.83 12.84 -6.75
N GLY A 8 -2.78 12.58 -8.04
CA GLY A 8 -3.80 13.05 -8.96
C GLY A 8 -5.11 12.25 -8.87
N ASP A 9 -6.21 12.90 -9.20
CA ASP A 9 -7.56 12.33 -9.07
C ASP A 9 -7.78 11.06 -9.90
N LEU A 10 -7.17 10.94 -11.09
CA LEU A 10 -7.29 9.73 -11.93
C LEU A 10 -6.57 8.51 -11.35
N ILE A 11 -5.57 8.72 -10.50
CA ILE A 11 -4.89 7.61 -9.79
C ILE A 11 -5.86 6.92 -8.83
N TYR A 12 -6.83 7.68 -8.31
CA TYR A 12 -7.90 7.21 -7.43
C TYR A 12 -9.25 7.02 -8.15
N ASP A 13 -9.29 7.07 -9.50
CA ASP A 13 -10.45 6.57 -10.26
C ASP A 13 -10.49 5.05 -10.11
N ALA A 14 -11.52 4.53 -9.45
CA ALA A 14 -11.58 3.13 -9.07
C ALA A 14 -11.59 2.18 -10.29
N ASN A 15 -12.22 2.57 -11.41
CA ASN A 15 -12.25 1.76 -12.62
C ASN A 15 -10.89 1.70 -13.30
N ILE A 16 -10.19 2.85 -13.36
CA ILE A 16 -8.82 2.93 -13.88
C ILE A 16 -7.86 2.13 -12.99
N TYR A 17 -7.98 2.29 -11.68
CA TYR A 17 -7.16 1.60 -10.70
C TYR A 17 -7.34 0.08 -10.76
N ASP A 18 -8.59 -0.41 -10.77
CA ASP A 18 -8.88 -1.84 -10.79
C ASP A 18 -8.42 -2.50 -12.11
N ALA A 19 -8.64 -1.83 -13.25
CA ALA A 19 -8.19 -2.35 -14.55
C ALA A 19 -6.65 -2.40 -14.67
N MET A 20 -5.94 -1.48 -14.02
CA MET A 20 -4.47 -1.48 -13.98
C MET A 20 -3.90 -2.54 -13.02
N ASN A 21 -4.60 -2.83 -11.91
CA ASN A 21 -4.08 -3.62 -10.79
C ASN A 21 -4.79 -4.98 -10.66
N THR A 22 -4.88 -5.73 -11.75
CA THR A 22 -5.53 -7.04 -11.80
C THR A 22 -4.68 -8.17 -11.22
N ASN A 23 -3.36 -7.97 -11.08
CA ASN A 23 -2.47 -8.98 -10.54
C ASN A 23 -2.68 -9.13 -9.03
N LEU A 24 -2.74 -10.40 -8.58
CA LEU A 24 -2.92 -10.83 -7.20
C LEU A 24 -1.74 -11.71 -6.71
N ASP A 25 -0.53 -11.53 -7.25
CA ASP A 25 0.64 -12.33 -6.82
C ASP A 25 0.92 -12.14 -5.33
N ASP A 26 0.70 -10.93 -4.81
CA ASP A 26 0.81 -10.64 -3.39
C ASP A 26 -0.25 -11.35 -2.53
N TRP A 27 -1.43 -11.67 -3.06
CA TRP A 27 -2.49 -12.39 -2.35
C TRP A 27 -2.00 -13.70 -1.75
N TYR A 28 -1.26 -14.50 -2.52
CA TYR A 28 -0.76 -15.79 -2.04
C TYR A 28 0.24 -15.62 -0.89
N PHE A 29 1.02 -14.54 -0.91
CA PHE A 29 1.91 -14.19 0.19
C PHE A 29 1.11 -13.80 1.43
N TYR A 30 0.20 -12.82 1.32
CA TYR A 30 -0.62 -12.38 2.46
C TYR A 30 -1.42 -13.54 3.05
N LYS A 31 -1.97 -14.43 2.20
CA LYS A 31 -2.72 -15.61 2.64
C LYS A 31 -1.90 -16.55 3.52
N ARG A 32 -0.60 -16.73 3.26
CA ARG A 32 0.29 -17.57 4.09
C ARG A 32 0.50 -17.02 5.49
N TRP A 33 0.40 -15.69 5.63
CA TRP A 33 0.60 -14.98 6.90
C TRP A 33 -0.69 -14.71 7.68
N LEU A 34 -1.85 -15.08 7.13
CA LEU A 34 -3.11 -14.99 7.88
C LEU A 34 -3.07 -15.91 9.09
N PRO A 35 -3.62 -15.49 10.25
CA PRO A 35 -3.72 -16.33 11.43
C PRO A 35 -4.45 -17.65 11.15
N GLU A 36 -4.00 -18.76 11.74
CA GLU A 36 -4.70 -20.05 11.61
C GLU A 36 -6.10 -20.01 12.23
N ASN A 37 -6.26 -19.26 13.32
CA ASN A 37 -7.56 -19.07 13.96
C ASN A 37 -8.45 -18.16 13.10
N LYS A 38 -9.58 -18.68 12.64
CA LYS A 38 -10.55 -17.93 11.82
C LYS A 38 -11.34 -16.87 12.61
N ASP A 39 -11.33 -16.93 13.94
CA ASP A 39 -11.92 -15.89 14.80
C ASP A 39 -10.96 -14.68 14.98
N ALA A 40 -9.77 -14.74 14.36
CA ALA A 40 -8.82 -13.64 14.39
C ALA A 40 -9.37 -12.42 13.65
N ARG A 41 -9.15 -11.24 14.23
CA ARG A 41 -9.54 -9.95 13.66
C ARG A 41 -8.40 -9.35 12.87
N ILE A 42 -8.70 -8.92 11.67
CA ILE A 42 -7.71 -8.41 10.71
C ILE A 42 -8.00 -6.94 10.38
N LEU A 43 -6.96 -6.12 10.29
CA LEU A 43 -7.03 -4.73 9.89
C LEU A 43 -6.16 -4.49 8.67
N GLU A 44 -6.77 -4.06 7.58
CA GLU A 44 -6.06 -3.56 6.39
C GLU A 44 -6.05 -2.04 6.41
N LEU A 45 -4.87 -1.47 6.41
CA LEU A 45 -4.65 -0.02 6.29
C LEU A 45 -4.33 0.32 4.82
N CYS A 46 -5.00 1.33 4.26
CA CYS A 46 -4.96 1.70 2.84
C CYS A 46 -5.58 0.62 1.93
N CYS A 47 -6.79 0.16 2.27
CA CYS A 47 -7.45 -0.96 1.57
C CYS A 47 -7.91 -0.63 0.14
N GLY A 48 -7.98 0.66 -0.24
CA GLY A 48 -8.40 1.09 -1.57
C GLY A 48 -9.77 0.53 -1.97
N THR A 49 -9.83 -0.13 -3.12
CA THR A 49 -11.04 -0.78 -3.66
C THR A 49 -11.28 -2.18 -3.08
N GLY A 50 -10.56 -2.58 -2.03
CA GLY A 50 -10.72 -3.85 -1.35
C GLY A 50 -10.04 -5.03 -2.06
N ARG A 51 -8.96 -4.80 -2.81
CA ARG A 51 -8.26 -5.81 -3.62
C ARG A 51 -7.81 -7.02 -2.80
N LEU A 52 -7.31 -6.82 -1.58
CA LEU A 52 -6.98 -7.89 -0.63
C LEU A 52 -8.07 -8.10 0.44
N THR A 53 -8.79 -7.05 0.84
CA THR A 53 -9.86 -7.15 1.83
C THR A 53 -10.92 -8.17 1.44
N LEU A 54 -11.39 -8.15 0.17
CA LEU A 54 -12.44 -9.05 -0.27
C LEU A 54 -12.01 -10.53 -0.27
N PRO A 55 -10.85 -10.92 -0.84
CA PRO A 55 -10.41 -12.31 -0.77
C PRO A 55 -10.15 -12.80 0.67
N ILE A 56 -9.67 -11.94 1.59
CA ILE A 56 -9.51 -12.30 3.00
C ILE A 56 -10.89 -12.56 3.66
N ALA A 57 -11.86 -11.70 3.41
CA ALA A 57 -13.23 -11.91 3.89
C ALA A 57 -13.88 -13.19 3.32
N LYS A 58 -13.61 -13.51 2.05
CA LYS A 58 -14.06 -14.79 1.43
C LYS A 58 -13.45 -16.02 2.09
N GLU A 59 -12.27 -15.92 2.68
CA GLU A 59 -11.66 -16.99 3.49
C GLU A 59 -12.32 -17.13 4.88
N GLY A 60 -13.28 -16.26 5.22
CA GLY A 60 -14.07 -16.32 6.45
C GLY A 60 -13.47 -15.54 7.63
N TYR A 61 -12.58 -14.59 7.41
CA TYR A 61 -12.03 -13.75 8.47
C TYR A 61 -12.88 -12.48 8.71
N ASP A 62 -12.91 -12.03 9.97
CA ASP A 62 -13.39 -10.71 10.37
C ASP A 62 -12.31 -9.66 10.00
N ILE A 63 -12.51 -8.97 8.87
CA ILE A 63 -11.57 -7.96 8.38
C ILE A 63 -12.22 -6.58 8.32
N THR A 64 -11.47 -5.58 8.80
CA THR A 64 -11.80 -4.17 8.66
C THR A 64 -10.85 -3.52 7.66
N GLY A 65 -11.37 -2.81 6.66
CA GLY A 65 -10.59 -2.04 5.68
C GLY A 65 -10.63 -0.55 5.97
N ILE A 66 -9.47 0.08 6.03
CA ILE A 66 -9.33 1.53 6.21
C ILE A 66 -8.75 2.16 4.95
N ASP A 67 -9.39 3.21 4.47
CA ASP A 67 -8.82 4.09 3.44
C ASP A 67 -9.27 5.52 3.69
N TYR A 68 -8.52 6.52 3.21
CA TYR A 68 -8.93 7.91 3.33
C TYR A 68 -9.65 8.44 2.08
N THR A 69 -9.76 7.63 1.01
CA THR A 69 -10.28 7.99 -0.30
C THR A 69 -11.73 7.51 -0.46
N PRO A 70 -12.73 8.41 -0.38
CA PRO A 70 -14.15 8.02 -0.44
C PRO A 70 -14.54 7.24 -1.69
N SER A 71 -13.99 7.62 -2.87
CA SER A 71 -14.29 6.94 -4.15
C SER A 71 -13.82 5.49 -4.16
N MET A 72 -12.64 5.21 -3.58
CA MET A 72 -12.11 3.86 -3.46
C MET A 72 -12.98 3.01 -2.53
N LEU A 73 -13.34 3.54 -1.36
CA LEU A 73 -14.22 2.85 -0.42
C LEU A 73 -15.63 2.61 -0.97
N ALA A 74 -16.14 3.54 -1.78
CA ALA A 74 -17.44 3.33 -2.44
C ALA A 74 -17.39 2.10 -3.36
N GLN A 75 -16.32 1.96 -4.14
CA GLN A 75 -16.12 0.80 -5.01
C GLN A 75 -15.91 -0.50 -4.20
N ALA A 76 -15.13 -0.44 -3.11
CA ALA A 76 -14.94 -1.59 -2.22
C ALA A 76 -16.28 -2.10 -1.66
N LYS A 77 -17.16 -1.18 -1.22
CA LYS A 77 -18.50 -1.52 -0.71
C LYS A 77 -19.41 -2.13 -1.78
N ILE A 78 -19.34 -1.63 -3.02
CA ILE A 78 -20.10 -2.21 -4.15
C ILE A 78 -19.64 -3.64 -4.37
N LYS A 79 -18.34 -3.88 -4.53
CA LYS A 79 -17.77 -5.22 -4.75
C LYS A 79 -18.09 -6.19 -3.59
N ALA A 80 -18.05 -5.73 -2.35
CA ALA A 80 -18.40 -6.54 -1.19
C ALA A 80 -19.88 -6.95 -1.23
N SER A 81 -20.79 -5.99 -1.54
CA SER A 81 -22.21 -6.26 -1.68
C SER A 81 -22.52 -7.24 -2.80
N GLU A 82 -21.88 -7.09 -3.97
CA GLU A 82 -22.02 -8.02 -5.10
C GLU A 82 -21.51 -9.43 -4.78
N ALA A 83 -20.50 -9.53 -3.91
CA ALA A 83 -19.97 -10.80 -3.44
C ALA A 83 -20.73 -11.39 -2.25
N GLY A 84 -21.77 -10.71 -1.72
CA GLY A 84 -22.53 -11.13 -0.54
C GLY A 84 -21.70 -11.12 0.75
N LEU A 85 -20.71 -10.22 0.86
CA LEU A 85 -19.82 -10.10 2.00
C LEU A 85 -20.21 -8.92 2.88
N GLU A 86 -20.23 -9.12 4.19
CA GLU A 86 -20.37 -8.06 5.18
C GLU A 86 -18.98 -7.66 5.68
N ILE A 87 -18.46 -6.52 5.21
CA ILE A 87 -17.14 -6.02 5.54
C ILE A 87 -17.24 -4.61 6.10
N SER A 88 -16.54 -4.32 7.18
CA SER A 88 -16.42 -2.97 7.72
C SER A 88 -15.40 -2.16 6.91
N PHE A 89 -15.86 -1.13 6.17
CA PHE A 89 -15.03 -0.17 5.47
C PHE A 89 -15.16 1.20 6.11
N ILE A 90 -14.05 1.76 6.62
CA ILE A 90 -14.02 2.99 7.39
C ILE A 90 -13.15 4.02 6.67
N GLU A 91 -13.70 5.22 6.44
CA GLU A 91 -12.95 6.36 5.93
C GLU A 91 -12.16 6.99 7.07
N ALA A 92 -10.84 6.88 7.04
CA ALA A 92 -9.96 7.46 8.04
C ALA A 92 -8.53 7.65 7.53
N ASP A 93 -7.82 8.58 8.16
CA ASP A 93 -6.38 8.75 7.98
C ASP A 93 -5.63 7.79 8.92
N ILE A 94 -4.82 6.91 8.33
CA ILE A 94 -4.05 5.91 9.07
C ILE A 94 -3.07 6.50 10.09
N ARG A 95 -2.73 7.80 9.99
CA ARG A 95 -1.84 8.51 10.92
C ARG A 95 -2.54 8.90 12.23
N THR A 96 -3.87 8.93 12.24
CA THR A 96 -4.69 9.40 13.36
C THR A 96 -5.83 8.45 13.71
N LEU A 97 -5.83 7.26 13.10
CA LEU A 97 -6.85 6.24 13.33
C LEU A 97 -6.93 5.87 14.82
N ASN A 98 -8.15 5.80 15.32
CA ASN A 98 -8.45 5.35 16.67
C ASN A 98 -9.74 4.52 16.67
N LEU A 99 -9.59 3.21 16.77
CA LEU A 99 -10.68 2.23 16.84
C LEU A 99 -10.74 1.65 18.26
N PRO A 100 -11.92 1.24 18.73
CA PRO A 100 -12.04 0.63 20.06
C PRO A 100 -11.49 -0.80 20.11
N GLU A 101 -11.32 -1.44 18.96
CA GLU A 101 -10.89 -2.84 18.85
C GLU A 101 -9.39 -2.98 18.70
N LYS A 102 -8.91 -4.18 19.05
CA LYS A 102 -7.56 -4.67 18.74
C LYS A 102 -7.62 -5.85 17.76
N TYR A 103 -6.54 -5.99 17.00
CA TYR A 103 -6.43 -6.92 15.88
C TYR A 103 -5.28 -7.90 16.06
N ASP A 104 -5.46 -9.12 15.58
CA ASP A 104 -4.43 -10.17 15.60
C ASP A 104 -3.40 -9.97 14.48
N PHE A 105 -3.86 -9.37 13.36
CA PHE A 105 -3.06 -9.10 12.18
C PHE A 105 -3.39 -7.73 11.60
N ILE A 106 -2.39 -6.88 11.46
CA ILE A 106 -2.51 -5.55 10.83
C ILE A 106 -1.56 -5.52 9.64
N PHE A 107 -2.01 -5.01 8.50
CA PHE A 107 -1.12 -4.90 7.35
C PHE A 107 -1.36 -3.65 6.50
N ILE A 108 -0.29 -3.23 5.80
CA ILE A 108 -0.30 -2.13 4.83
C ILE A 108 0.24 -2.68 3.50
N PRO A 109 -0.63 -3.02 2.53
CA PRO A 109 -0.19 -3.63 1.28
C PRO A 109 0.17 -2.61 0.21
N PHE A 110 0.71 -3.15 -0.88
CA PHE A 110 0.79 -2.50 -2.18
C PHE A 110 1.55 -1.18 -2.16
N ASN A 111 2.69 -1.15 -1.45
CA ASN A 111 3.58 0.02 -1.41
C ASN A 111 2.93 1.29 -0.84
N SER A 112 1.78 1.22 -0.18
CA SER A 112 1.03 2.38 0.30
C SER A 112 1.82 3.25 1.28
N ILE A 113 2.80 2.66 1.97
CA ILE A 113 3.68 3.38 2.90
C ILE A 113 4.51 4.49 2.21
N HIS A 114 4.75 4.39 0.90
CA HIS A 114 5.47 5.42 0.14
C HIS A 114 4.76 6.78 0.09
N HIS A 115 3.48 6.83 0.46
CA HIS A 115 2.72 8.08 0.59
C HIS A 115 2.89 8.77 1.95
N LEU A 116 3.71 8.21 2.85
CA LEU A 116 4.12 8.83 4.10
C LEU A 116 5.44 9.61 3.87
N TYR A 117 5.32 10.87 3.50
CA TYR A 117 6.46 11.67 3.04
C TYR A 117 7.41 12.14 4.14
N LYS A 118 6.98 12.12 5.40
CA LYS A 118 7.76 12.57 6.56
C LYS A 118 7.94 11.43 7.56
N ASN A 119 9.07 11.45 8.27
CA ASN A 119 9.33 10.49 9.36
C ASN A 119 8.23 10.55 10.43
N GLU A 120 7.78 11.77 10.77
CA GLU A 120 6.73 11.96 11.75
C GLU A 120 5.41 11.28 11.36
N ASP A 121 5.08 11.24 10.07
CA ASP A 121 3.88 10.55 9.58
C ASP A 121 4.02 9.04 9.70
N LEU A 122 5.19 8.48 9.34
CA LEU A 122 5.49 7.06 9.54
C LEU A 122 5.42 6.67 11.03
N PHE A 123 6.01 7.49 11.91
CA PHE A 123 5.99 7.22 13.36
C PHE A 123 4.58 7.28 13.95
N LYS A 124 3.71 8.17 13.44
CA LYS A 124 2.29 8.18 13.79
C LYS A 124 1.60 6.87 13.39
N VAL A 125 1.87 6.37 12.18
CA VAL A 125 1.33 5.09 11.72
C VAL A 125 1.82 3.94 12.60
N PHE A 126 3.10 3.90 12.94
CA PHE A 126 3.63 2.89 13.88
C PHE A 126 2.95 2.96 15.25
N ASN A 127 2.68 4.16 15.76
CA ASN A 127 1.92 4.31 17.01
C ASN A 127 0.46 3.82 16.87
N VAL A 128 -0.19 4.12 15.74
CA VAL A 128 -1.52 3.59 15.45
C VAL A 128 -1.49 2.07 15.43
N VAL A 129 -0.54 1.45 14.74
CA VAL A 129 -0.40 -0.01 14.69
C VAL A 129 -0.22 -0.58 16.10
N LYS A 130 0.70 -0.05 16.91
CA LYS A 130 0.92 -0.51 18.30
C LYS A 130 -0.33 -0.43 19.16
N ASN A 131 -1.11 0.64 19.01
CA ASN A 131 -2.32 0.84 19.80
C ASN A 131 -3.44 -0.13 19.41
N HIS A 132 -3.43 -0.65 18.18
CA HIS A 132 -4.47 -1.54 17.67
C HIS A 132 -4.02 -2.99 17.55
N LEU A 133 -2.74 -3.30 17.70
CA LEU A 133 -2.25 -4.67 17.65
C LEU A 133 -2.48 -5.35 19.02
N LYS A 134 -2.92 -6.60 19.00
CA LYS A 134 -2.99 -7.45 20.20
C LYS A 134 -1.58 -7.90 20.60
N ASP A 135 -1.43 -8.33 21.84
CA ASP A 135 -0.20 -8.97 22.31
C ASP A 135 0.07 -10.23 21.47
N GLY A 136 1.29 -10.31 20.92
CA GLY A 136 1.68 -11.38 20.00
C GLY A 136 1.12 -11.26 18.58
N GLY A 137 0.34 -10.22 18.28
CA GLY A 137 -0.16 -9.94 16.94
C GLY A 137 0.96 -9.60 15.96
N LEU A 138 0.69 -9.74 14.66
CA LEU A 138 1.65 -9.47 13.59
C LEU A 138 1.31 -8.17 12.86
N PHE A 139 2.34 -7.39 12.57
CA PHE A 139 2.29 -6.26 11.64
C PHE A 139 3.10 -6.57 10.39
N LEU A 140 2.47 -6.46 9.24
CA LEU A 140 3.09 -6.71 7.95
C LEU A 140 2.93 -5.51 7.02
N PHE A 141 3.96 -5.13 6.29
CA PHE A 141 3.82 -4.28 5.11
C PHE A 141 4.82 -4.62 4.02
N ASP A 142 4.51 -4.24 2.80
CA ASP A 142 5.42 -4.31 1.68
C ASP A 142 5.68 -2.92 1.08
N CYS A 143 6.89 -2.72 0.62
CA CYS A 143 7.26 -1.55 -0.15
C CYS A 143 8.32 -1.87 -1.20
N PHE A 144 8.49 -0.97 -2.20
CA PHE A 144 9.60 -1.08 -3.14
C PHE A 144 10.94 -0.97 -2.43
N ASN A 145 11.90 -1.78 -2.85
CA ASN A 145 13.30 -1.52 -2.55
C ASN A 145 13.84 -0.47 -3.53
N PRO A 146 14.48 0.63 -3.07
CA PRO A 146 15.01 1.65 -3.95
C PRO A 146 16.03 1.09 -4.95
N ASN A 147 15.74 1.17 -6.23
CA ASN A 147 16.68 0.83 -7.29
C ASN A 147 17.45 2.07 -7.71
N ILE A 148 18.72 2.15 -7.31
CA ILE A 148 19.59 3.31 -7.57
C ILE A 148 19.79 3.54 -9.08
N GLN A 149 19.96 2.48 -9.87
CA GLN A 149 20.11 2.61 -11.32
C GLN A 149 18.84 3.22 -11.94
N TYR A 150 17.66 2.72 -11.55
CA TYR A 150 16.38 3.27 -12.00
C TYR A 150 16.22 4.75 -11.60
N ILE A 151 16.62 5.12 -10.38
CA ILE A 151 16.58 6.50 -9.90
C ILE A 151 17.49 7.41 -10.74
N VAL A 152 18.71 6.95 -11.07
CA VAL A 152 19.70 7.72 -11.84
C VAL A 152 19.33 7.83 -13.32
N GLU A 153 18.85 6.74 -13.92
CA GLU A 153 18.47 6.67 -15.34
C GLU A 153 17.09 7.29 -15.60
N GLY A 154 16.27 7.37 -14.57
CA GLY A 154 14.90 7.82 -14.67
C GLY A 154 14.75 9.29 -15.03
N GLY A 155 13.74 9.58 -15.81
CA GLY A 155 13.07 10.87 -15.79
C GLY A 155 13.21 11.81 -16.97
N LYS A 156 14.12 11.61 -17.92
CA LYS A 156 14.25 12.54 -19.05
C LYS A 156 13.36 12.20 -20.25
N GLU A 157 13.04 10.95 -20.43
CA GLU A 157 12.21 10.47 -21.52
C GLU A 157 10.92 9.85 -21.00
N GLN A 158 9.81 10.11 -21.67
CA GLN A 158 8.54 9.47 -21.37
C GLN A 158 8.63 7.98 -21.67
N LYS A 159 8.47 7.15 -20.65
CA LYS A 159 8.39 5.69 -20.80
C LYS A 159 6.93 5.24 -20.67
N GLU A 160 6.49 4.38 -21.57
CA GLU A 160 5.21 3.69 -21.42
C GLU A 160 5.30 2.72 -20.25
N ILE A 161 4.34 2.81 -19.33
CA ILE A 161 4.31 1.99 -18.11
C ILE A 161 3.06 1.12 -18.03
N ALA A 162 1.97 1.50 -18.69
CA ALA A 162 0.75 0.70 -18.74
C ALA A 162 -0.06 1.02 -19.99
N ALA A 163 -0.68 -0.03 -20.55
CA ALA A 163 -1.70 0.06 -21.61
C ALA A 163 -2.75 -1.02 -21.36
N TYR A 164 -4.01 -0.63 -21.23
CA TYR A 164 -5.13 -1.53 -20.90
C TYR A 164 -6.47 -0.92 -21.28
N THR A 165 -7.52 -1.75 -21.22
CA THR A 165 -8.90 -1.30 -21.39
C THR A 165 -9.65 -1.47 -20.08
N THR A 166 -10.38 -0.44 -19.66
CA THR A 166 -11.25 -0.49 -18.48
C THR A 166 -12.54 -1.25 -18.78
N ASP A 167 -13.26 -1.68 -17.73
CA ASP A 167 -14.52 -2.43 -17.89
C ASP A 167 -15.61 -1.60 -18.60
N ASP A 168 -15.55 -0.27 -18.47
CA ASP A 168 -16.44 0.67 -19.18
C ASP A 168 -15.98 0.97 -20.63
N GLY A 169 -14.93 0.31 -21.13
CA GLY A 169 -14.47 0.33 -22.52
C GLY A 169 -13.52 1.47 -22.87
N ARG A 170 -12.96 2.20 -21.90
CA ARG A 170 -11.93 3.20 -22.16
C ARG A 170 -10.58 2.53 -22.45
N GLU A 171 -9.94 2.87 -23.56
CA GLU A 171 -8.53 2.52 -23.82
C GLU A 171 -7.64 3.51 -23.07
N VAL A 172 -6.85 3.02 -22.14
CA VAL A 172 -5.96 3.83 -21.30
C VAL A 172 -4.50 3.50 -21.61
N LEU A 173 -3.73 4.52 -21.95
CA LEU A 173 -2.27 4.46 -22.07
C LEU A 173 -1.66 5.43 -21.06
N ILE A 174 -0.71 4.97 -20.26
CA ILE A 174 0.01 5.79 -19.30
C ILE A 174 1.49 5.82 -19.67
N LYS A 175 2.03 7.04 -19.82
CA LYS A 175 3.46 7.28 -19.96
C LYS A 175 3.96 8.01 -18.73
N GLN A 176 5.16 7.72 -18.30
CA GLN A 176 5.75 8.26 -17.09
C GLN A 176 6.98 9.12 -17.38
N THR A 177 7.07 10.24 -16.66
CA THR A 177 8.33 10.93 -16.39
C THR A 177 8.55 10.96 -14.89
N MET A 178 9.80 11.06 -14.44
CA MET A 178 10.09 11.15 -13.01
C MET A 178 11.34 11.97 -12.72
N ARG A 179 11.43 12.48 -11.48
CA ARG A 179 12.58 13.20 -10.98
C ARG A 179 12.78 12.89 -9.49
N TYR A 180 13.90 12.30 -9.16
CA TYR A 180 14.25 12.07 -7.77
C TYR A 180 14.76 13.33 -7.07
N GLU A 181 14.28 13.59 -5.87
CA GLU A 181 14.62 14.73 -5.05
C GLU A 181 15.44 14.26 -3.83
N ASN A 182 16.77 14.42 -3.90
CA ASN A 182 17.72 13.91 -2.90
C ASN A 182 17.44 14.40 -1.49
N LYS A 183 17.00 15.66 -1.32
CA LYS A 183 16.76 16.27 0.00
C LYS A 183 15.63 15.60 0.77
N THR A 184 14.60 15.17 0.06
CA THR A 184 13.36 14.61 0.62
C THR A 184 13.23 13.12 0.40
N GLN A 185 14.13 12.52 -0.39
CA GLN A 185 14.04 11.14 -0.86
C GLN A 185 12.73 10.84 -1.61
N ILE A 186 12.13 11.85 -2.23
CA ILE A 186 10.87 11.70 -2.96
C ILE A 186 11.16 11.58 -4.45
N ASN A 187 10.59 10.55 -5.05
CA ASN A 187 10.50 10.41 -6.49
C ASN A 187 9.23 11.13 -6.95
N ARG A 188 9.41 12.27 -7.65
CA ARG A 188 8.34 13.06 -8.22
C ARG A 188 7.99 12.46 -9.57
N ILE A 189 6.87 11.80 -9.66
CA ILE A 189 6.41 11.07 -10.83
C ILE A 189 5.25 11.83 -11.45
N GLU A 190 5.29 11.97 -12.77
CA GLU A 190 4.19 12.47 -13.58
C GLU A 190 3.69 11.36 -14.49
N TRP A 191 2.44 10.97 -14.34
CA TRP A 191 1.74 10.05 -15.22
C TRP A 191 0.93 10.84 -16.24
N HIS A 192 1.31 10.67 -17.51
CA HIS A 192 0.66 11.29 -18.67
C HIS A 192 -0.39 10.31 -19.18
N TYR A 193 -1.66 10.60 -18.91
CA TYR A 193 -2.78 9.77 -19.32
C TYR A 193 -3.23 10.10 -20.74
N PHE A 194 -3.38 9.06 -21.53
CA PHE A 194 -4.03 9.11 -22.84
C PHE A 194 -5.25 8.19 -22.78
N ILE A 195 -6.42 8.72 -23.09
CA ILE A 195 -7.69 7.98 -23.10
C ILE A 195 -8.25 7.97 -24.52
N ASN A 196 -8.53 6.76 -25.03
CA ASN A 196 -8.99 6.55 -26.41
C ASN A 196 -8.07 7.24 -27.45
N GLY A 197 -6.76 7.08 -27.28
CA GLY A 197 -5.72 7.62 -28.15
C GLY A 197 -5.48 9.13 -28.03
N LYS A 198 -6.19 9.84 -27.14
CA LYS A 198 -6.03 11.29 -26.95
C LYS A 198 -5.40 11.60 -25.60
N PHE A 199 -4.49 12.58 -25.58
CA PHE A 199 -3.96 13.12 -24.32
C PHE A 199 -5.14 13.63 -23.47
N ASN A 200 -5.18 13.18 -22.21
CA ASN A 200 -6.20 13.57 -21.24
C ASN A 200 -5.65 14.55 -20.20
N SER A 201 -4.65 14.12 -19.43
CA SER A 201 -4.12 14.92 -18.32
C SER A 201 -2.76 14.40 -17.85
N ILE A 202 -2.10 15.21 -17.01
CA ILE A 202 -0.93 14.79 -16.23
C ILE A 202 -1.38 14.63 -14.78
N GLN A 203 -1.07 13.50 -14.19
CA GLN A 203 -1.35 13.19 -12.79
C GLN A 203 -0.04 13.00 -12.03
N ASN A 204 0.09 13.66 -10.90
CA ASN A 204 1.25 13.47 -10.05
C ASN A 204 1.09 12.22 -9.18
N LEU A 205 2.18 11.46 -9.04
CA LEU A 205 2.31 10.34 -8.12
C LEU A 205 3.63 10.46 -7.38
N ASP A 206 3.65 11.29 -6.35
CA ASP A 206 4.84 11.41 -5.51
C ASP A 206 4.97 10.18 -4.62
N ILE A 207 6.15 9.56 -4.58
CA ILE A 207 6.45 8.45 -3.70
C ILE A 207 7.77 8.68 -2.96
N ARG A 208 7.77 8.49 -1.64
CA ARG A 208 9.00 8.52 -0.86
C ARG A 208 9.73 7.20 -1.00
N MET A 209 11.03 7.25 -1.25
CA MET A 209 11.89 6.08 -1.32
C MET A 209 12.45 5.79 0.08
N PHE A 210 12.10 4.64 0.64
CA PHE A 210 12.62 4.18 1.93
C PHE A 210 13.78 3.21 1.72
N PHE A 211 14.97 3.59 2.18
CA PHE A 211 16.15 2.73 2.06
C PHE A 211 16.17 1.64 3.15
N PRO A 212 16.78 0.48 2.88
CA PRO A 212 16.68 -0.69 3.77
C PRO A 212 17.06 -0.43 5.22
N GLN A 213 18.23 0.15 5.46
CA GLN A 213 18.71 0.43 6.82
C GLN A 213 17.94 1.53 7.53
N GLU A 214 17.35 2.46 6.77
CA GLU A 214 16.47 3.48 7.31
C GLU A 214 15.20 2.85 7.91
N LEU A 215 14.55 1.95 7.18
CA LEU A 215 13.38 1.23 7.67
C LEU A 215 13.71 0.33 8.87
N ASP A 216 14.79 -0.44 8.79
CA ASP A 216 15.24 -1.30 9.88
C ASP A 216 15.41 -0.49 11.18
N SER A 217 16.07 0.68 11.09
CA SER A 217 16.23 1.58 12.23
C SER A 217 14.91 2.17 12.73
N TYR A 218 13.99 2.51 11.81
CA TYR A 218 12.70 3.06 12.20
C TYR A 218 11.84 2.04 12.94
N PHE A 219 11.88 0.77 12.57
CA PHE A 219 11.21 -0.29 13.31
C PHE A 219 11.78 -0.42 14.73
N GLU A 220 13.09 -0.55 14.86
CA GLU A 220 13.77 -0.68 16.14
C GLU A 220 13.45 0.50 17.06
N TRP A 221 13.59 1.75 16.57
CA TRP A 221 13.33 2.95 17.38
C TRP A 221 11.87 3.10 17.80
N ASN A 222 10.95 2.46 17.11
CA ASN A 222 9.54 2.49 17.46
C ASN A 222 9.07 1.25 18.22
N GLY A 223 9.99 0.39 18.69
CA GLY A 223 9.67 -0.78 19.51
C GLY A 223 8.99 -1.91 18.73
N PHE A 224 9.43 -2.11 17.50
CA PHE A 224 9.08 -3.28 16.71
C PHE A 224 10.28 -4.20 16.57
N HIS A 225 10.03 -5.48 16.71
CA HIS A 225 10.97 -6.54 16.35
C HIS A 225 10.66 -7.03 14.94
N ILE A 226 11.66 -7.05 14.05
CA ILE A 226 11.55 -7.60 12.69
C ILE A 226 11.77 -9.11 12.78
N ASN A 227 10.71 -9.89 12.65
CA ASN A 227 10.78 -11.35 12.65
C ASN A 227 11.33 -11.88 11.32
N HIS A 228 10.85 -11.29 10.20
CA HIS A 228 11.28 -11.63 8.85
C HIS A 228 11.35 -10.39 7.98
N LYS A 229 12.32 -10.40 7.06
CA LYS A 229 12.45 -9.43 5.97
C LYS A 229 12.68 -10.19 4.67
N TYR A 230 11.74 -10.06 3.74
CA TYR A 230 11.78 -10.74 2.45
C TYR A 230 12.01 -9.76 1.29
N GLY A 231 12.64 -10.26 0.21
CA GLY A 231 12.92 -9.52 -1.02
C GLY A 231 11.81 -9.58 -2.06
N GLY A 232 10.86 -10.52 -1.90
CA GLY A 232 9.75 -10.77 -2.82
C GLY A 232 8.64 -11.59 -2.17
N PHE A 233 7.54 -11.79 -2.90
CA PHE A 233 6.33 -12.46 -2.42
C PHE A 233 6.43 -14.00 -2.35
N GLU A 234 7.51 -14.59 -2.88
CA GLU A 234 7.82 -16.02 -2.71
C GLU A 234 8.73 -16.29 -1.50
N GLU A 235 8.80 -15.31 -0.57
CA GLU A 235 9.61 -15.39 0.65
C GLU A 235 11.11 -15.52 0.40
N GLU A 236 11.59 -14.96 -0.73
CA GLU A 236 13.01 -14.87 -1.02
C GLU A 236 13.71 -14.03 0.04
N ALA A 237 14.87 -14.49 0.49
CA ALA A 237 15.68 -13.72 1.42
C ALA A 237 16.00 -12.33 0.83
N PHE A 238 15.91 -11.30 1.67
CA PHE A 238 16.25 -9.95 1.24
C PHE A 238 17.76 -9.85 0.93
N ASP A 239 18.08 -9.41 -0.30
CA ASP A 239 19.44 -9.25 -0.81
C ASP A 239 19.60 -8.01 -1.70
N ASP A 240 20.76 -7.85 -2.32
CA ASP A 240 21.11 -6.70 -3.18
C ASP A 240 20.25 -6.61 -4.45
N ASN A 241 19.60 -7.70 -4.88
CA ASN A 241 18.78 -7.78 -6.08
C ASN A 241 17.29 -7.72 -5.77
N SER A 242 16.93 -7.64 -4.49
CA SER A 242 15.55 -7.63 -4.05
C SER A 242 14.79 -6.41 -4.57
N ALA A 243 13.66 -6.67 -5.25
CA ALA A 243 12.79 -5.61 -5.78
C ALA A 243 11.91 -4.97 -4.69
N LYS A 244 11.70 -5.69 -3.60
CA LYS A 244 10.84 -5.28 -2.49
C LYS A 244 11.54 -5.38 -1.15
N GLN A 245 10.98 -4.70 -0.19
CA GLN A 245 11.20 -4.89 1.24
C GLN A 245 9.86 -5.28 1.85
N ILE A 246 9.73 -6.51 2.32
CA ILE A 246 8.52 -7.02 2.95
C ILE A 246 8.86 -7.35 4.39
N PHE A 247 8.19 -6.71 5.32
CA PHE A 247 8.47 -6.82 6.74
C PHE A 247 7.36 -7.54 7.46
N ILE A 248 7.74 -8.53 8.29
CA ILE A 248 6.88 -9.18 9.27
C ILE A 248 7.41 -8.81 10.64
N CYS A 249 6.61 -8.08 11.41
CA CYS A 249 7.04 -7.51 12.66
C CYS A 249 6.09 -7.84 13.81
N GLN A 250 6.62 -7.81 15.02
CA GLN A 250 5.86 -7.82 16.26
C GLN A 250 6.22 -6.59 17.11
N CYS A 251 5.29 -6.13 17.93
CA CYS A 251 5.63 -5.13 18.93
C CYS A 251 6.36 -5.77 20.11
N ASP A 252 7.41 -5.12 20.58
CA ASP A 252 7.99 -5.45 21.87
C ASP A 252 6.95 -5.21 22.96
N LEU A 253 6.74 -6.20 23.81
CA LEU A 253 5.89 -6.04 24.99
C LEU A 253 6.60 -5.06 25.93
N VAL A 254 6.06 -3.86 26.06
CA VAL A 254 6.50 -2.94 27.11
C VAL A 254 5.90 -3.44 28.42
N TYR A 255 6.71 -4.16 29.20
CA TYR A 255 6.38 -4.53 30.60
C TYR A 255 6.60 -3.35 31.54
#